data_e2f0c1441df665ba89f1c0b143083967
#
_entry.id   e2f0c1441df665ba89f1c0b143083967
#
_cell.length_a   1.000
_cell.length_b   1.000
_cell.length_c   1.000
_cell.angle_alpha   90.00
_cell.angle_beta   90.00
_cell.angle_gamma   90.00
#
_symmetry.space_group_name_H-M   'P 1'
#
loop_
_entity.id
_entity.type
_entity.pdbx_description
1 polymer ?
#
loop_
_entity_poly.entity_id
_entity_poly.type
_entity_poly.pdbx_seq_one_letter_code
_entity_poly.pdbx_strand_id
1 'polypeptide(L)'
;MSKLQSMPTRRDFLQARNKGEKALARGLVIQAIGRDTDSWRVGLTASKKIGNAVCRNRARRRMRALARQHLAPLARPGVDYVLIARHDTISCDWQDLVTGLKKAIGYLHHKLPDQTVLSS
;
A
#
# COMPACT_ATOMS: atom_id res chain seq x y z
N MET A 1 6.12 8.70 16.07
CA MET A 1 5.41 7.68 15.29
C MET A 1 4.54 8.36 14.25
N SER A 2 4.74 8.03 13.00
CA SER A 2 3.98 8.68 11.94
C SER A 2 2.56 8.10 11.88
N LYS A 3 1.60 8.99 11.70
CA LYS A 3 0.21 8.57 11.50
C LYS A 3 0.02 8.16 10.05
N LEU A 4 -0.90 7.23 9.82
CA LEU A 4 -1.32 6.91 8.48
C LEU A 4 -1.98 8.13 7.86
N GLN A 5 -1.55 8.49 6.67
CA GLN A 5 -2.18 9.55 5.92
C GLN A 5 -2.94 8.93 4.76
N SER A 6 -4.25 9.11 4.76
CA SER A 6 -5.08 8.59 3.69
C SER A 6 -5.01 9.49 2.47
N MET A 7 -5.15 8.88 1.30
CA MET A 7 -5.28 9.65 0.08
C MET A 7 -6.61 10.37 0.09
N PRO A 8 -6.63 11.69 -0.09
CA PRO A 8 -7.84 12.47 0.13
C PRO A 8 -8.88 12.37 -0.98
N THR A 9 -8.49 12.00 -2.19
CA THR A 9 -9.43 12.02 -3.30
C THR A 9 -9.33 10.77 -4.15
N ARG A 10 -10.44 10.47 -4.84
CA ARG A 10 -10.46 9.40 -5.84
C ARG A 10 -9.48 9.65 -6.98
N ARG A 11 -9.25 10.91 -7.30
CA ARG A 11 -8.29 11.30 -8.33
C ARG A 11 -6.88 10.82 -8.00
N ASP A 12 -6.49 10.96 -6.73
CA ASP A 12 -5.18 10.50 -6.28
C ASP A 12 -5.05 8.98 -6.42
N PHE A 13 -6.10 8.24 -6.09
CA PHE A 13 -6.12 6.79 -6.28
C PHE A 13 -5.94 6.42 -7.75
N LEU A 14 -6.63 7.10 -8.63
CA LEU A 14 -6.56 6.81 -10.06
C LEU A 14 -5.17 7.11 -10.62
N GLN A 15 -4.54 8.18 -10.17
CA GLN A 15 -3.19 8.50 -10.59
C GLN A 15 -2.20 7.43 -10.15
N ALA A 16 -2.31 6.98 -8.91
CA ALA A 16 -1.46 5.92 -8.39
C ALA A 16 -1.63 4.63 -9.19
N ARG A 17 -2.87 4.28 -9.52
CA ARG A 17 -3.15 3.07 -10.31
C ARG A 17 -2.56 3.14 -11.71
N ASN A 18 -2.56 4.32 -12.32
CA ASN A 18 -2.14 4.47 -13.70
C ASN A 18 -0.63 4.70 -13.87
N LYS A 19 0.00 5.32 -12.88
CA LYS A 19 1.41 5.74 -12.99
C LYS A 19 2.33 5.05 -12.02
N GLY A 20 1.78 4.37 -11.02
CA GLY A 20 2.61 3.74 -9.99
C GLY A 20 3.17 2.41 -10.42
N GLU A 21 4.25 2.03 -9.78
CA GLU A 21 4.78 0.68 -9.89
C GLU A 21 3.93 -0.27 -9.06
N LYS A 22 3.81 -1.52 -9.52
CA LYS A 22 3.01 -2.54 -8.85
C LYS A 22 3.88 -3.70 -8.40
N ALA A 23 3.51 -4.29 -7.28
CA ALA A 23 4.09 -5.55 -6.84
C ALA A 23 2.98 -6.44 -6.34
N LEU A 24 3.03 -7.70 -6.74
CA LEU A 24 2.13 -8.73 -6.23
C LEU A 24 2.73 -9.32 -4.98
N ALA A 25 1.92 -9.42 -3.95
CA ALA A 25 2.30 -10.10 -2.71
C ALA A 25 1.25 -11.15 -2.40
N ARG A 26 1.57 -12.06 -1.50
CA ARG A 26 0.60 -13.04 -1.09
C ARG A 26 -0.52 -12.34 -0.34
N GLY A 27 -1.73 -12.46 -0.86
CA GLY A 27 -2.91 -11.88 -0.24
C GLY A 27 -3.19 -10.43 -0.58
N LEU A 28 -2.33 -9.75 -1.35
CA LEU A 28 -2.64 -8.39 -1.79
C LEU A 28 -1.73 -7.90 -2.90
N VAL A 29 -2.15 -6.80 -3.53
CA VAL A 29 -1.35 -6.08 -4.50
C VAL A 29 -0.98 -4.75 -3.89
N ILE A 30 0.27 -4.33 -4.07
CA ILE A 30 0.73 -3.03 -3.58
C ILE A 30 1.17 -2.20 -4.77
N GLN A 31 0.73 -0.95 -4.79
CA GLN A 31 1.20 0.02 -5.76
C GLN A 31 1.92 1.15 -5.03
N ALA A 32 2.92 1.72 -5.67
CA ALA A 32 3.62 2.87 -5.12
C ALA A 32 3.91 3.86 -6.24
N ILE A 33 3.74 5.13 -5.95
CA ILE A 33 4.05 6.20 -6.89
C ILE A 33 4.79 7.30 -6.15
N GLY A 34 5.89 7.77 -6.76
CA GLY A 34 6.64 8.90 -6.21
C GLY A 34 5.89 10.20 -6.46
N ARG A 35 5.92 11.09 -5.48
CA ARG A 35 5.33 12.42 -5.56
C ARG A 35 6.32 13.46 -5.11
N ASP A 36 6.11 14.66 -5.58
CA ASP A 36 6.95 15.80 -5.20
C ASP A 36 6.44 16.39 -3.88
N THR A 37 6.68 15.66 -2.81
CA THR A 37 6.24 16.03 -1.47
C THR A 37 7.17 15.35 -0.45
N ASP A 38 7.16 15.83 0.78
CA ASP A 38 7.97 15.26 1.84
C ASP A 38 7.19 14.32 2.77
N SER A 39 5.96 13.99 2.41
CA SER A 39 5.12 13.08 3.20
C SER A 39 4.74 11.86 2.39
N TRP A 40 4.34 10.79 3.09
CA TRP A 40 3.83 9.60 2.45
C TRP A 40 2.34 9.42 2.80
N ARG A 41 1.64 8.74 1.91
CA ARG A 41 0.20 8.47 2.11
C ARG A 41 -0.09 7.04 1.74
N VAL A 42 -1.18 6.50 2.29
CA VAL A 42 -1.63 5.14 1.97
C VAL A 42 -3.12 5.15 1.69
N GLY A 43 -3.50 4.42 0.64
CA GLY A 43 -4.89 4.16 0.31
C GLY A 43 -5.17 2.68 0.39
N LEU A 44 -6.37 2.32 0.82
CA LEU A 44 -6.80 0.94 0.94
C LEU A 44 -7.98 0.71 0.02
N THR A 45 -7.91 -0.33 -0.80
CA THR A 45 -8.97 -0.65 -1.77
C THR A 45 -9.43 -2.08 -1.60
N ALA A 46 -10.74 -2.26 -1.42
CA ALA A 46 -11.36 -3.57 -1.42
C ALA A 46 -12.61 -3.50 -2.29
N SER A 47 -12.52 -4.04 -3.50
CA SER A 47 -13.59 -3.98 -4.49
C SER A 47 -14.68 -5.01 -4.20
N LYS A 48 -15.77 -4.92 -4.94
CA LYS A 48 -16.88 -5.86 -4.84
C LYS A 48 -16.46 -7.30 -5.16
N LYS A 49 -15.37 -7.48 -5.87
CA LYS A 49 -14.84 -8.81 -6.19
C LYS A 49 -14.39 -9.58 -4.95
N ILE A 50 -14.10 -8.86 -3.87
CA ILE A 50 -13.68 -9.49 -2.60
C ILE A 50 -14.85 -10.20 -1.93
N GLY A 51 -16.07 -9.70 -2.12
CA GLY A 51 -17.27 -10.25 -1.53
C GLY A 51 -18.20 -9.15 -1.07
N ASN A 52 -19.05 -9.49 -0.11
CA ASN A 52 -20.02 -8.55 0.44
C ASN A 52 -19.33 -7.52 1.34
N ALA A 53 -20.14 -6.62 1.91
CA ALA A 53 -19.64 -5.53 2.75
C ALA A 53 -18.85 -6.04 3.94
N VAL A 54 -19.28 -7.14 4.54
CA VAL A 54 -18.59 -7.72 5.70
C VAL A 54 -17.19 -8.19 5.29
N CYS A 55 -17.09 -8.89 4.18
CA CYS A 55 -15.81 -9.37 3.68
C CYS A 55 -14.88 -8.20 3.33
N ARG A 56 -15.41 -7.17 2.67
CA ARG A 56 -14.60 -6.01 2.32
C ARG A 56 -14.11 -5.27 3.55
N ASN A 57 -14.94 -5.16 4.57
CA ASN A 57 -14.54 -4.53 5.83
C ASN A 57 -13.44 -5.31 6.54
N ARG A 58 -13.53 -6.65 6.51
CA ARG A 58 -12.48 -7.49 7.08
C ARG A 58 -11.16 -7.30 6.36
N ALA A 59 -11.21 -7.26 5.03
CA ALA A 59 -10.01 -7.04 4.22
C ALA A 59 -9.39 -5.67 4.54
N ARG A 60 -10.21 -4.63 4.62
CA ARG A 60 -9.71 -3.29 4.95
C ARG A 60 -9.09 -3.25 6.34
N ARG A 61 -9.70 -3.94 7.31
CA ARG A 61 -9.18 -3.99 8.67
C ARG A 61 -7.80 -4.61 8.70
N ARG A 62 -7.64 -5.73 7.99
CA ARG A 62 -6.34 -6.39 7.92
C ARG A 62 -5.31 -5.51 7.22
N MET A 63 -5.68 -4.87 6.12
CA MET A 63 -4.78 -3.98 5.40
C MET A 63 -4.39 -2.76 6.24
N ARG A 64 -5.34 -2.22 7.01
CA ARG A 64 -5.04 -1.09 7.88
C ARG A 64 -4.06 -1.46 8.98
N ALA A 65 -4.28 -2.60 9.61
CA ALA A 65 -3.35 -3.09 10.63
C ALA A 65 -1.97 -3.36 10.04
N LEU A 66 -1.94 -3.95 8.85
CA LEU A 66 -0.71 -4.24 8.14
C LEU A 66 0.06 -2.94 7.84
N ALA A 67 -0.67 -1.92 7.37
CA ALA A 67 -0.07 -0.64 7.06
C ALA A 67 0.51 0.05 8.29
N ARG A 68 -0.25 0.06 9.39
CA ARG A 68 0.23 0.69 10.62
C ARG A 68 1.45 0.01 11.19
N GLN A 69 1.44 -1.31 11.21
CA GLN A 69 2.46 -2.08 11.91
C GLN A 69 3.70 -2.30 11.05
N HIS A 70 3.54 -2.46 9.75
CA HIS A 70 4.61 -2.93 8.89
C HIS A 70 4.95 -2.03 7.72
N LEU A 71 3.99 -1.27 7.18
CA LEU A 71 4.28 -0.32 6.12
C LEU A 71 4.85 0.98 6.68
N ALA A 72 4.23 1.52 7.73
CA ALA A 72 4.64 2.81 8.28
C ALA A 72 6.14 2.89 8.60
N PRO A 73 6.74 1.86 9.23
CA PRO A 73 8.19 1.91 9.51
C PRO A 73 9.06 1.91 8.25
N LEU A 74 8.53 1.42 7.13
CA LEU A 74 9.28 1.30 5.88
C LEU A 74 8.95 2.39 4.89
N ALA A 75 7.87 3.13 5.10
CA ALA A 75 7.38 4.10 4.13
C ALA A 75 8.40 5.24 3.93
N ARG A 76 8.58 5.63 2.68
CA ARG A 76 9.49 6.72 2.32
C ARG A 76 8.71 8.01 2.13
N PRO A 77 9.29 9.15 2.52
CA PRO A 77 8.71 10.44 2.19
C PRO A 77 8.56 10.60 0.67
N GLY A 78 7.49 11.22 0.26
CA GLY A 78 7.25 11.46 -1.16
C GLY A 78 6.69 10.28 -1.91
N VAL A 79 6.19 9.25 -1.23
CA VAL A 79 5.62 8.09 -1.88
C VAL A 79 4.18 7.89 -1.43
N ASP A 80 3.30 7.61 -2.39
CA ASP A 80 1.93 7.17 -2.13
C ASP A 80 1.86 5.68 -2.33
N TYR A 81 1.27 4.98 -1.37
CA TYR A 81 1.09 3.54 -1.43
C TYR A 81 -0.39 3.21 -1.54
N VAL A 82 -0.73 2.24 -2.36
CA VAL A 82 -2.09 1.72 -2.44
C VAL A 82 -2.04 0.23 -2.17
N LEU A 83 -2.75 -0.21 -1.15
CA LEU A 83 -2.92 -1.62 -0.85
C LEU A 83 -4.26 -2.07 -1.43
N ILE A 84 -4.22 -3.06 -2.31
CA ILE A 84 -5.39 -3.54 -3.03
C ILE A 84 -5.67 -4.96 -2.56
N ALA A 85 -6.86 -5.16 -1.99
CA ALA A 85 -7.27 -6.47 -1.49
C ALA A 85 -7.46 -7.46 -2.64
N ARG A 86 -7.11 -8.71 -2.37
CA ARG A 86 -7.38 -9.84 -3.24
C ARG A 86 -8.36 -10.76 -2.53
N HIS A 87 -8.86 -11.75 -3.27
CA HIS A 87 -9.83 -12.69 -2.69
C HIS A 87 -9.28 -13.45 -1.48
N ASP A 88 -7.98 -13.60 -1.37
CA ASP A 88 -7.34 -14.31 -0.26
C ASP A 88 -6.78 -13.40 0.83
N THR A 89 -7.04 -12.08 0.76
CA THR A 89 -6.59 -11.15 1.81
C THR A 89 -7.09 -11.57 3.19
N ILE A 90 -8.34 -12.01 3.25
CA ILE A 90 -8.98 -12.37 4.52
C ILE A 90 -8.43 -13.68 5.07
N SER A 91 -8.23 -14.66 4.19
CA SER A 91 -7.86 -16.02 4.60
C SER A 91 -6.37 -16.26 4.66
N CYS A 92 -5.57 -15.40 4.09
CA CYS A 92 -4.12 -15.54 4.08
C CYS A 92 -3.57 -15.46 5.49
N ASP A 93 -2.56 -16.27 5.80
CA ASP A 93 -1.90 -16.22 7.09
C ASP A 93 -1.29 -14.84 7.30
N TRP A 94 -1.43 -14.31 8.54
CA TRP A 94 -0.95 -12.96 8.85
C TRP A 94 0.54 -12.81 8.58
N GLN A 95 1.32 -13.81 8.97
CA GLN A 95 2.76 -13.75 8.77
C GLN A 95 3.14 -13.75 7.29
N ASP A 96 2.35 -14.43 6.46
CA ASP A 96 2.54 -14.40 5.01
C ASP A 96 2.23 -13.03 4.44
N LEU A 97 1.19 -12.37 4.96
CA LEU A 97 0.88 -11.00 4.56
C LEU A 97 2.04 -10.05 4.92
N VAL A 98 2.55 -10.19 6.12
CA VAL A 98 3.67 -9.36 6.60
C VAL A 98 4.91 -9.56 5.73
N THR A 99 5.30 -10.80 5.53
CA THR A 99 6.47 -11.12 4.72
C THR A 99 6.31 -10.64 3.28
N GLY A 100 5.12 -10.88 2.72
CA GLY A 100 4.83 -10.45 1.36
C GLY A 100 4.86 -8.94 1.21
N LEU A 101 4.30 -8.22 2.18
CA LEU A 101 4.32 -6.77 2.16
C LEU A 101 5.76 -6.24 2.18
N LYS A 102 6.57 -6.75 3.10
CA LYS A 102 7.95 -6.28 3.23
C LYS A 102 8.76 -6.52 1.96
N LYS A 103 8.61 -7.68 1.34
CA LYS A 103 9.28 -7.98 0.07
C LYS A 103 8.80 -7.05 -1.04
N ALA A 104 7.49 -6.83 -1.12
CA ALA A 104 6.92 -5.97 -2.15
C ALA A 104 7.38 -4.53 -1.97
N ILE A 105 7.41 -4.02 -0.75
CA ILE A 105 7.88 -2.67 -0.47
C ILE A 105 9.36 -2.52 -0.86
N GLY A 106 10.18 -3.49 -0.52
CA GLY A 106 11.59 -3.47 -0.91
C GLY A 106 11.76 -3.40 -2.43
N TYR A 107 10.98 -4.22 -3.15
CA TYR A 107 11.00 -4.22 -4.60
C TYR A 107 10.57 -2.87 -5.16
N LEU A 108 9.47 -2.33 -4.62
CA LEU A 108 8.93 -1.05 -5.09
C LEU A 108 9.89 0.11 -4.83
N HIS A 109 10.52 0.12 -3.66
CA HIS A 109 11.50 1.15 -3.33
C HIS A 109 12.71 1.08 -4.25
N HIS A 110 13.08 -0.11 -4.68
CA HIS A 110 14.18 -0.27 -5.63
C HIS A 110 13.82 0.30 -7.00
N LYS A 111 12.54 0.21 -7.38
CA LYS A 111 12.07 0.69 -8.69
C LYS A 111 11.83 2.20 -8.72
N LEU A 112 11.55 2.81 -7.58
CA LEU A 112 11.29 4.24 -7.52
C LEU A 112 12.59 5.03 -7.42
N PRO A 113 12.65 6.25 -7.98
CA PRO A 113 13.81 7.11 -7.79
C PRO A 113 13.99 7.42 -6.30
N ASP A 114 15.24 7.47 -5.88
CA ASP A 114 15.56 7.83 -4.50
C ASP A 114 15.45 9.35 -4.34
N GLN A 115 14.38 9.77 -3.68
CA GLN A 115 14.12 11.19 -3.44
C GLN A 115 15.22 11.84 -2.59
N THR A 116 15.78 11.06 -1.67
CA THR A 116 16.82 11.55 -0.80
C THR A 116 18.09 11.91 -1.57
N VAL A 117 18.43 11.09 -2.55
CA VAL A 117 19.60 11.35 -3.40
C VAL A 117 19.39 12.60 -4.22
N LEU A 118 18.19 12.79 -4.75
CA LEU A 118 17.86 13.92 -5.59
C LEU A 118 17.85 15.23 -4.83
N SER A 119 17.54 15.18 -3.56
CA SER A 119 17.44 16.39 -2.73
C SER A 119 18.78 16.83 -2.15
N SER A 120 19.80 16.03 -2.29
CA SER A 120 21.12 16.37 -1.74
C SER A 120 21.99 17.16 -2.76
#